data_48642cdca260f2299dac2f66c676961d
#
_entry.id   48642cdca260f2299dac2f66c676961d
#
_cell.length_a   1.000
_cell.length_b   1.000
_cell.length_c   1.000
_cell.angle_alpha   90.00
_cell.angle_beta   90.00
_cell.angle_gamma   90.00
#
_symmetry.space_group_name_H-M   'P 1'
#
loop_
_entity.id
_entity.type
_entity.pdbx_description
1 polymer ?
#
loop_
_entity_poly.entity_id
_entity_poly.type
_entity_poly.pdbx_seq_one_letter_code
_entity_poly.pdbx_strand_id
1 'polypeptide(L)'
;CSSCCPGFVGYIKKKHPEMENLISRTPSPMVMIGLHIKEKDPDAKVIFIGPCVAKKKEFQLGRTMNAIDCALTYEELFAMFESRGIDLESLEEAPLDEASPFGRNFARSGGVAQAVAEALKEKGLDKEFQLKAVPCSGIEACEVALLKAKRGVLDGNFIEGMACDGGCVQGAGCLVRSPRNRMVEGHAKQASGRSITDAVAGRELVPQDSLGEKVVPVPKPQPKAEAAAKTEGTAQKA
;
A
#
# COMPACT_ATOMS: atom_id res chain seq x y z
N CYS A 1 -1.32 6.78 7.12
CA CYS A 1 -1.82 5.48 6.64
C CYS A 1 -1.38 5.25 5.20
N SER A 2 -1.13 4.01 4.81
CA SER A 2 -0.87 3.64 3.42
C SER A 2 -2.09 3.87 2.52
N SER A 3 -1.86 4.13 1.24
CA SER A 3 -2.90 4.36 0.21
C SER A 3 -2.98 3.23 -0.83
N CYS A 4 -2.10 2.24 -0.73
CA CYS A 4 -1.97 1.18 -1.73
C CYS A 4 -3.16 0.21 -1.78
N CYS A 5 -3.89 0.04 -0.67
CA CYS A 5 -5.06 -0.83 -0.57
C CYS A 5 -6.37 -0.04 -0.70
N PRO A 6 -7.10 -0.12 -1.83
CA PRO A 6 -8.35 0.62 -2.01
C PRO A 6 -9.46 0.15 -1.06
N GLY A 7 -9.41 -1.10 -0.59
CA GLY A 7 -10.34 -1.61 0.44
C GLY A 7 -10.12 -0.90 1.78
N PHE A 8 -8.88 -0.74 2.22
CA PHE A 8 -8.53 -0.02 3.44
C PHE A 8 -8.86 1.47 3.33
N VAL A 9 -8.48 2.12 2.23
CA VAL A 9 -8.84 3.52 1.95
C VAL A 9 -10.35 3.73 1.99
N GLY A 10 -11.11 2.85 1.33
CA GLY A 10 -12.57 2.91 1.34
C GLY A 10 -13.17 2.68 2.73
N TYR A 11 -12.52 1.85 3.55
CA TYR A 11 -12.93 1.62 4.94
C TYR A 11 -12.76 2.89 5.78
N ILE A 12 -11.58 3.53 5.72
CA ILE A 12 -11.34 4.80 6.43
C ILE A 12 -12.38 5.85 6.02
N LYS A 13 -12.56 6.07 4.72
CA LYS A 13 -13.52 7.06 4.21
C LYS A 13 -14.95 6.85 4.68
N LYS A 14 -15.36 5.59 4.87
CA LYS A 14 -16.71 5.22 5.31
C LYS A 14 -16.90 5.22 6.82
N LYS A 15 -15.91 4.72 7.57
CA LYS A 15 -16.04 4.44 9.02
C LYS A 15 -15.33 5.47 9.88
N HIS A 16 -14.28 6.08 9.34
CA HIS A 16 -13.44 7.06 10.04
C HIS A 16 -13.16 8.29 9.15
N PRO A 17 -14.21 8.98 8.63
CA PRO A 17 -14.03 10.10 7.71
C PRO A 17 -13.15 11.21 8.30
N GLU A 18 -13.14 11.35 9.62
CA GLU A 18 -12.29 12.30 10.34
C GLU A 18 -10.80 11.99 10.24
N MET A 19 -10.43 10.78 9.80
CA MET A 19 -9.04 10.34 9.60
C MET A 19 -8.63 10.31 8.12
N GLU A 20 -9.47 10.78 7.22
CA GLU A 20 -9.18 10.76 5.78
C GLU A 20 -7.90 11.53 5.43
N ASN A 21 -7.63 12.62 6.14
CA ASN A 21 -6.44 13.44 5.99
C ASN A 21 -5.12 12.71 6.37
N LEU A 22 -5.20 11.58 7.07
CA LEU A 22 -4.05 10.75 7.43
C LEU A 22 -3.70 9.71 6.35
N ILE A 23 -4.53 9.56 5.33
CA ILE A 23 -4.24 8.66 4.20
C ILE A 23 -3.16 9.31 3.34
N SER A 24 -2.13 8.53 2.98
CA SER A 24 -1.12 8.97 2.02
C SER A 24 -1.79 9.40 0.71
N ARG A 25 -1.32 10.49 0.14
CA ARG A 25 -1.79 11.00 -1.15
C ARG A 25 -1.13 10.32 -2.35
N THR A 26 -0.10 9.52 -2.09
CA THR A 26 0.55 8.74 -3.14
C THR A 26 -0.46 7.82 -3.80
N PRO A 27 -0.61 7.85 -5.12
CA PRO A 27 -1.45 6.89 -5.84
C PRO A 27 -1.02 5.45 -5.56
N SER A 28 -1.94 4.51 -5.75
CA SER A 28 -1.58 3.09 -5.59
C SER A 28 -0.55 2.67 -6.64
N PRO A 29 0.25 1.63 -6.40
CA PRO A 29 1.23 1.13 -7.37
C PRO A 29 0.62 0.84 -8.76
N MET A 30 -0.60 0.35 -8.79
CA MET A 30 -1.36 0.15 -10.03
C MET A 30 -1.52 1.46 -10.81
N VAL A 31 -1.97 2.51 -10.14
CA VAL A 31 -2.19 3.82 -10.77
C VAL A 31 -0.87 4.45 -11.19
N MET A 32 0.16 4.38 -10.33
CA MET A 32 1.48 4.94 -10.63
C MET A 32 2.09 4.35 -11.89
N ILE A 33 2.10 3.03 -12.03
CA ILE A 33 2.66 2.39 -13.22
C ILE A 33 1.81 2.68 -14.47
N GLY A 34 0.49 2.75 -14.32
CA GLY A 34 -0.40 3.09 -15.43
C GLY A 34 -0.17 4.51 -15.95
N LEU A 35 -0.01 5.48 -15.04
CA LEU A 35 0.33 6.85 -15.41
C LEU A 35 1.69 6.90 -16.13
N HIS A 36 2.69 6.21 -15.61
CA HIS A 36 4.01 6.14 -16.22
C HIS A 36 3.99 5.54 -17.63
N ILE A 37 3.21 4.48 -17.84
CA ILE A 37 3.06 3.87 -19.18
C ILE A 37 2.41 4.86 -20.14
N LYS A 38 1.30 5.50 -19.73
CA LYS A 38 0.56 6.44 -20.57
C LYS A 38 1.29 7.76 -20.80
N GLU A 39 2.23 8.13 -19.95
CA GLU A 39 3.14 9.24 -20.18
C GLU A 39 4.08 8.96 -21.36
N LYS A 40 4.57 7.73 -21.49
CA LYS A 40 5.45 7.29 -22.58
C LYS A 40 4.68 6.95 -23.86
N ASP A 41 3.51 6.35 -23.72
CA ASP A 41 2.62 5.95 -24.79
C ASP A 41 1.16 6.30 -24.43
N PRO A 42 0.65 7.45 -24.81
CA PRO A 42 -0.71 7.90 -24.50
C PRO A 42 -1.82 6.98 -25.04
N ASP A 43 -1.54 6.23 -26.09
CA ASP A 43 -2.49 5.31 -26.73
C ASP A 43 -2.44 3.89 -26.10
N ALA A 44 -1.49 3.62 -25.23
CA ALA A 44 -1.34 2.33 -24.57
C ALA A 44 -2.64 1.93 -23.83
N LYS A 45 -3.04 0.67 -23.99
CA LYS A 45 -4.12 0.06 -23.20
C LYS A 45 -3.51 -0.66 -22.00
N VAL A 46 -3.74 -0.11 -20.81
CA VAL A 46 -3.16 -0.61 -19.57
C VAL A 46 -4.17 -1.49 -18.85
N ILE A 47 -3.84 -2.76 -18.68
CA ILE A 47 -4.67 -3.75 -18.00
C ILE A 47 -3.96 -4.16 -16.71
N PHE A 48 -4.62 -3.94 -15.58
CA PHE A 48 -4.16 -4.47 -14.30
C PHE A 48 -4.64 -5.91 -14.11
N ILE A 49 -3.74 -6.81 -13.77
CA ILE A 49 -4.06 -8.19 -13.43
C ILE A 49 -3.61 -8.44 -11.99
N GLY A 50 -4.52 -8.92 -11.15
CA GLY A 50 -4.16 -9.15 -9.75
C GLY A 50 -5.29 -9.73 -8.90
N PRO A 51 -4.99 -10.07 -7.63
CA PRO A 51 -5.90 -10.80 -6.74
C PRO A 51 -6.99 -9.93 -6.11
N CYS A 52 -7.21 -8.71 -6.58
CA CYS A 52 -7.96 -7.70 -5.85
C CYS A 52 -9.20 -7.20 -6.57
N VAL A 53 -10.40 -7.54 -6.06
CA VAL A 53 -11.68 -7.03 -6.60
C VAL A 53 -11.90 -5.53 -6.33
N ALA A 54 -11.29 -4.99 -5.26
CA ALA A 54 -11.41 -3.55 -4.96
C ALA A 54 -10.66 -2.68 -5.99
N LYS A 55 -9.66 -3.21 -6.67
CA LYS A 55 -8.96 -2.55 -7.79
C LYS A 55 -9.88 -2.29 -8.98
N LYS A 56 -10.90 -3.15 -9.19
CA LYS A 56 -11.93 -2.94 -10.23
C LYS A 56 -12.75 -1.66 -10.00
N LYS A 57 -12.94 -1.28 -8.74
CA LYS A 57 -13.60 -0.01 -8.41
C LYS A 57 -12.61 1.15 -8.44
N GLU A 58 -11.38 0.93 -8.02
CA GLU A 58 -10.36 1.98 -7.94
C GLU A 58 -10.07 2.59 -9.31
N PHE A 59 -9.88 1.78 -10.36
CA PHE A 59 -9.53 2.31 -11.68
C PHE A 59 -10.65 3.14 -12.33
N GLN A 60 -11.89 3.00 -11.86
CA GLN A 60 -13.05 3.78 -12.33
C GLN A 60 -13.18 5.14 -11.63
N LEU A 61 -12.35 5.43 -10.63
CA LEU A 61 -12.40 6.70 -9.92
C LEU A 61 -11.74 7.80 -10.76
N GLY A 62 -12.37 8.96 -10.85
CA GLY A 62 -11.83 10.10 -11.61
C GLY A 62 -10.41 10.52 -11.20
N ARG A 63 -10.06 10.31 -9.93
CA ARG A 63 -8.72 10.58 -9.41
C ARG A 63 -7.60 9.70 -10.00
N THR A 64 -7.94 8.59 -10.66
CA THR A 64 -6.95 7.72 -11.32
C THR A 64 -6.53 8.22 -12.69
N MET A 65 -7.15 9.32 -13.17
CA MET A 65 -6.81 10.01 -14.42
C MET A 65 -6.76 9.07 -15.65
N ASN A 66 -7.63 8.05 -15.67
CA ASN A 66 -7.66 7.03 -16.72
C ASN A 66 -6.33 6.26 -16.90
N ALA A 67 -5.54 6.16 -15.83
CA ALA A 67 -4.27 5.44 -15.85
C ALA A 67 -4.41 3.95 -16.22
N ILE A 68 -5.56 3.36 -15.91
CA ILE A 68 -5.88 1.96 -16.12
C ILE A 68 -7.16 1.83 -16.93
N ASP A 69 -7.14 1.05 -18.00
CA ASP A 69 -8.29 0.83 -18.87
C ASP A 69 -9.17 -0.34 -18.39
N CYS A 70 -8.56 -1.35 -17.75
CA CYS A 70 -9.27 -2.52 -17.23
C CYS A 70 -8.53 -3.14 -16.04
N ALA A 71 -9.29 -3.80 -15.16
CA ALA A 71 -8.73 -4.60 -14.08
C ALA A 71 -9.34 -6.00 -14.09
N LEU A 72 -8.49 -7.02 -14.18
CA LEU A 72 -8.84 -8.44 -14.17
C LEU A 72 -8.36 -9.10 -12.89
N THR A 73 -9.13 -10.05 -12.39
CA THR A 73 -8.68 -10.98 -11.36
C THR A 73 -7.91 -12.15 -12.01
N TYR A 74 -7.18 -12.91 -11.22
CA TYR A 74 -6.54 -14.13 -11.73
C TYR A 74 -7.55 -15.17 -12.20
N GLU A 75 -8.72 -15.27 -11.53
CA GLU A 75 -9.81 -16.15 -11.96
C GLU A 75 -10.33 -15.77 -13.36
N GLU A 76 -10.52 -14.48 -13.62
CA GLU A 76 -10.98 -13.99 -14.92
C GLU A 76 -9.94 -14.22 -16.01
N LEU A 77 -8.65 -13.97 -15.71
CA LEU A 77 -7.57 -14.23 -16.65
C LEU A 77 -7.48 -15.73 -16.96
N PHE A 78 -7.59 -16.58 -15.95
CA PHE A 78 -7.54 -18.03 -16.14
C PHE A 78 -8.72 -18.52 -17.01
N ALA A 79 -9.94 -18.02 -16.77
CA ALA A 79 -11.08 -18.33 -17.63
C ALA A 79 -10.88 -17.89 -19.09
N MET A 80 -10.18 -16.77 -19.32
CA MET A 80 -9.79 -16.34 -20.67
C MET A 80 -8.82 -17.31 -21.32
N PHE A 81 -7.82 -17.83 -20.59
CA PHE A 81 -6.90 -18.82 -21.09
C PHE A 81 -7.61 -20.12 -21.46
N GLU A 82 -8.46 -20.64 -20.57
CA GLU A 82 -9.26 -21.83 -20.85
C GLU A 82 -10.15 -21.67 -22.08
N SER A 83 -10.82 -20.51 -22.21
CA SER A 83 -11.69 -20.23 -23.36
C SER A 83 -10.95 -20.21 -24.71
N ARG A 84 -9.63 -20.02 -24.68
CA ARG A 84 -8.76 -20.00 -25.86
C ARG A 84 -7.96 -21.29 -26.02
N GLY A 85 -8.15 -22.26 -25.13
CA GLY A 85 -7.39 -23.51 -25.14
C GLY A 85 -5.88 -23.33 -24.87
N ILE A 86 -5.51 -22.27 -24.13
CA ILE A 86 -4.13 -22.01 -23.75
C ILE A 86 -3.79 -22.86 -22.52
N ASP A 87 -2.88 -23.80 -22.71
CA ASP A 87 -2.30 -24.60 -21.65
C ASP A 87 -1.03 -23.94 -21.11
N LEU A 88 -1.12 -23.42 -19.88
CA LEU A 88 -0.02 -22.71 -19.23
C LEU A 88 1.19 -23.59 -18.95
N GLU A 89 0.99 -24.89 -18.74
CA GLU A 89 2.09 -25.82 -18.45
C GLU A 89 2.95 -26.11 -19.69
N SER A 90 2.40 -25.92 -20.88
CA SER A 90 3.08 -26.11 -22.16
C SER A 90 3.84 -24.89 -22.68
N LEU A 91 3.70 -23.74 -22.02
CA LEU A 91 4.35 -22.50 -22.45
C LEU A 91 5.82 -22.45 -22.02
N GLU A 92 6.65 -21.87 -22.88
CA GLU A 92 8.04 -21.57 -22.53
C GLU A 92 8.11 -20.48 -21.44
N GLU A 93 8.91 -20.71 -20.40
CA GLU A 93 9.14 -19.74 -19.35
C GLU A 93 10.10 -18.63 -19.83
N ALA A 94 9.72 -17.38 -19.60
CA ALA A 94 10.57 -16.22 -19.83
C ALA A 94 10.98 -15.58 -18.49
N PRO A 95 12.26 -15.31 -18.25
CA PRO A 95 12.69 -14.63 -17.03
C PRO A 95 12.22 -13.18 -17.04
N LEU A 96 11.57 -12.76 -15.94
CA LEU A 96 11.18 -11.38 -15.70
C LEU A 96 11.78 -10.91 -14.39
N ASP A 97 12.81 -10.09 -14.43
CA ASP A 97 13.55 -9.62 -13.26
C ASP A 97 13.71 -8.09 -13.26
N GLU A 98 12.59 -7.37 -13.25
CA GLU A 98 12.57 -5.90 -13.24
C GLU A 98 12.29 -5.30 -11.87
N ALA A 99 11.74 -6.09 -10.94
CA ALA A 99 11.38 -5.62 -9.61
C ALA A 99 12.46 -5.93 -8.57
N SER A 100 12.65 -5.02 -7.61
CA SER A 100 13.46 -5.30 -6.42
C SER A 100 12.83 -6.39 -5.55
N PRO A 101 13.59 -7.04 -4.64
CA PRO A 101 13.03 -7.97 -3.65
C PRO A 101 11.88 -7.35 -2.84
N PHE A 102 11.99 -6.07 -2.52
CA PHE A 102 10.96 -5.33 -1.80
C PHE A 102 9.70 -5.12 -2.65
N GLY A 103 9.84 -4.82 -3.95
CA GLY A 103 8.71 -4.74 -4.88
C GLY A 103 7.95 -6.07 -4.99
N ARG A 104 8.67 -7.19 -5.07
CA ARG A 104 8.08 -8.53 -5.11
C ARG A 104 7.35 -8.89 -3.82
N ASN A 105 7.74 -8.32 -2.67
CA ASN A 105 7.10 -8.54 -1.38
C ASN A 105 5.87 -7.66 -1.11
N PHE A 106 5.56 -6.69 -1.98
CA PHE A 106 4.46 -5.75 -1.75
C PHE A 106 3.09 -6.40 -1.52
N ALA A 107 2.87 -7.57 -2.09
CA ALA A 107 1.58 -8.26 -2.02
C ALA A 107 1.29 -8.93 -0.67
N ARG A 108 2.29 -9.11 0.19
CA ARG A 108 2.11 -9.65 1.54
C ARG A 108 1.93 -8.55 2.58
N SER A 109 1.28 -8.84 3.69
CA SER A 109 1.21 -7.93 4.82
C SER A 109 2.61 -7.63 5.38
N GLY A 110 2.93 -6.38 5.64
CA GLY A 110 4.26 -5.90 6.04
C GLY A 110 5.21 -5.60 4.88
N GLY A 111 4.86 -5.99 3.65
CA GLY A 111 5.73 -5.81 2.48
C GLY A 111 5.91 -4.35 2.07
N VAL A 112 4.85 -3.55 2.15
CA VAL A 112 4.90 -2.11 1.87
C VAL A 112 5.74 -1.39 2.93
N ALA A 113 5.53 -1.72 4.20
CA ALA A 113 6.31 -1.13 5.29
C ALA A 113 7.81 -1.41 5.15
N GLN A 114 8.17 -2.63 4.76
CA GLN A 114 9.56 -3.01 4.49
C GLN A 114 10.15 -2.21 3.32
N ALA A 115 9.40 -2.05 2.24
CA ALA A 115 9.85 -1.27 1.10
C ALA A 115 10.02 0.21 1.44
N VAL A 116 9.12 0.80 2.24
CA VAL A 116 9.26 2.19 2.72
C VAL A 116 10.50 2.33 3.60
N ALA A 117 10.75 1.40 4.52
CA ALA A 117 11.93 1.41 5.38
C ALA A 117 13.23 1.37 4.56
N GLU A 118 13.29 0.49 3.55
CA GLU A 118 14.47 0.39 2.70
C GLU A 118 14.66 1.62 1.80
N ALA A 119 13.58 2.15 1.22
CA ALA A 119 13.65 3.37 0.44
C ALA A 119 14.15 4.58 1.25
N LEU A 120 13.78 4.66 2.54
CA LEU A 120 14.31 5.68 3.44
C LEU A 120 15.81 5.54 3.65
N LYS A 121 16.31 4.31 3.82
CA LYS A 121 17.75 4.04 3.96
C LYS A 121 18.52 4.37 2.68
N GLU A 122 18.04 3.88 1.53
CA GLU A 122 18.67 4.16 0.24
C GLU A 122 18.78 5.67 -0.05
N LYS A 123 17.81 6.45 0.44
CA LYS A 123 17.80 7.92 0.33
C LYS A 123 18.51 8.64 1.47
N GLY A 124 19.04 7.93 2.48
CA GLY A 124 19.67 8.51 3.66
C GLY A 124 18.73 9.29 4.58
N LEU A 125 17.43 9.07 4.47
CA LEU A 125 16.37 9.76 5.23
C LEU A 125 15.96 9.02 6.51
N ASP A 126 16.48 7.82 6.74
CA ASP A 126 16.18 6.98 7.92
C ASP A 126 16.61 7.61 9.24
N LYS A 127 17.61 8.49 9.22
CA LYS A 127 18.05 9.26 10.39
C LYS A 127 17.14 10.44 10.72
N GLU A 128 16.55 11.06 9.68
CA GLU A 128 15.65 12.19 9.84
C GLU A 128 14.22 11.73 10.19
N PHE A 129 13.80 10.63 9.64
CA PHE A 129 12.49 10.04 9.86
C PHE A 129 12.61 8.57 10.29
N GLN A 130 12.49 8.34 11.60
CA GLN A 130 12.46 6.99 12.16
C GLN A 130 11.09 6.35 11.91
N LEU A 131 11.01 5.50 10.90
CA LEU A 131 9.79 4.76 10.59
C LEU A 131 9.49 3.74 11.69
N LYS A 132 8.31 3.88 12.30
CA LYS A 132 7.70 2.87 13.18
C LYS A 132 6.42 2.35 12.51
N ALA A 133 6.60 1.35 11.66
CA ALA A 133 5.50 0.80 10.90
C ALA A 133 4.61 -0.11 11.76
N VAL A 134 3.31 -0.05 11.51
CA VAL A 134 2.27 -0.92 12.10
C VAL A 134 1.59 -1.66 10.94
N PRO A 135 2.09 -2.84 10.55
CA PRO A 135 1.43 -3.67 9.54
C PRO A 135 0.12 -4.23 10.08
N CYS A 136 -0.97 -4.03 9.33
CA CYS A 136 -2.29 -4.52 9.69
C CYS A 136 -2.78 -5.47 8.60
N SER A 137 -3.03 -6.72 8.99
CA SER A 137 -3.53 -7.80 8.15
C SER A 137 -5.01 -8.01 8.43
N GLY A 138 -5.85 -7.75 7.43
CA GLY A 138 -7.30 -7.79 7.57
C GLY A 138 -7.92 -6.50 8.14
N ILE A 139 -9.22 -6.32 7.88
CA ILE A 139 -9.96 -5.12 8.31
C ILE A 139 -10.01 -4.98 9.83
N GLU A 140 -10.11 -6.07 10.57
CA GLU A 140 -10.17 -6.04 12.04
C GLU A 140 -8.89 -5.47 12.65
N ALA A 141 -7.71 -5.90 12.16
CA ALA A 141 -6.43 -5.36 12.59
C ALA A 141 -6.29 -3.87 12.20
N CYS A 142 -6.77 -3.49 11.00
CA CYS A 142 -6.80 -2.10 10.57
C CYS A 142 -7.66 -1.25 11.50
N GLU A 143 -8.86 -1.72 11.90
CA GLU A 143 -9.76 -1.03 12.81
C GLU A 143 -9.10 -0.79 14.17
N VAL A 144 -8.48 -1.82 14.74
CA VAL A 144 -7.77 -1.70 16.03
C VAL A 144 -6.65 -0.65 15.96
N ALA A 145 -5.88 -0.64 14.87
CA ALA A 145 -4.80 0.34 14.68
C ALA A 145 -5.35 1.77 14.51
N LEU A 146 -6.43 1.95 13.75
CA LEU A 146 -7.08 3.25 13.56
C LEU A 146 -7.65 3.79 14.90
N LEU A 147 -8.31 2.93 15.68
CA LEU A 147 -8.83 3.31 17.00
C LEU A 147 -7.71 3.68 17.98
N LYS A 148 -6.58 2.96 17.97
CA LYS A 148 -5.40 3.32 18.77
C LYS A 148 -4.80 4.65 18.31
N ALA A 149 -4.71 4.88 17.01
CA ALA A 149 -4.22 6.14 16.45
C ALA A 149 -5.11 7.32 16.86
N LYS A 150 -6.43 7.15 16.76
CA LYS A 150 -7.43 8.16 17.19
C LYS A 150 -7.30 8.53 18.67
N ARG A 151 -6.96 7.55 19.49
CA ARG A 151 -6.74 7.75 20.95
C ARG A 151 -5.34 8.24 21.30
N GLY A 152 -4.43 8.37 20.32
CA GLY A 152 -3.04 8.75 20.54
C GLY A 152 -2.18 7.70 21.28
N VAL A 153 -2.61 6.45 21.29
CA VAL A 153 -1.92 5.32 21.95
C VAL A 153 -1.37 4.30 20.97
N LEU A 154 -1.32 4.64 19.67
CA LEU A 154 -0.67 3.79 18.68
C LEU A 154 0.85 3.86 18.87
N ASP A 155 1.49 2.71 19.07
CA ASP A 155 2.95 2.63 19.06
C ASP A 155 3.46 2.48 17.62
N GLY A 156 3.42 3.59 16.91
CA GLY A 156 3.86 3.68 15.52
C GLY A 156 3.46 5.00 14.85
N ASN A 157 4.10 5.29 13.71
CA ASN A 157 3.85 6.49 12.93
C ASN A 157 3.42 6.22 11.48
N PHE A 158 3.33 4.94 11.08
CA PHE A 158 2.89 4.53 9.77
C PHE A 158 2.03 3.26 9.86
N ILE A 159 0.73 3.37 9.56
CA ILE A 159 -0.16 2.22 9.45
C ILE A 159 -0.13 1.70 8.02
N GLU A 160 0.37 0.48 7.82
CA GLU A 160 0.18 -0.26 6.58
C GLU A 160 -1.12 -1.07 6.70
N GLY A 161 -2.19 -0.61 6.05
CA GLY A 161 -3.48 -1.29 6.11
C GLY A 161 -3.72 -2.16 4.89
N MET A 162 -3.97 -3.45 5.11
CA MET A 162 -4.43 -4.38 4.10
C MET A 162 -5.78 -4.96 4.48
N ALA A 163 -6.79 -4.74 3.61
CA ALA A 163 -8.16 -5.19 3.87
C ALA A 163 -8.31 -6.72 3.87
N CYS A 164 -7.46 -7.41 3.11
CA CYS A 164 -7.42 -8.87 3.07
C CYS A 164 -6.51 -9.41 4.18
N ASP A 165 -6.98 -10.44 4.88
CA ASP A 165 -6.14 -11.14 5.85
C ASP A 165 -5.00 -11.88 5.13
N GLY A 166 -3.77 -11.73 5.62
CA GLY A 166 -2.55 -12.20 4.94
C GLY A 166 -2.03 -11.30 3.82
N GLY A 167 -2.72 -10.19 3.49
CA GLY A 167 -2.36 -9.26 2.42
C GLY A 167 -2.99 -9.62 1.07
N CYS A 168 -2.51 -8.99 -0.01
CA CYS A 168 -3.07 -9.16 -1.36
C CYS A 168 -2.94 -10.59 -1.87
N VAL A 169 -1.94 -11.35 -1.43
CA VAL A 169 -1.76 -12.78 -1.79
C VAL A 169 -2.91 -13.68 -1.33
N GLN A 170 -3.79 -13.18 -0.46
CA GLN A 170 -5.02 -13.82 -0.01
C GLN A 170 -6.27 -13.08 -0.51
N GLY A 171 -6.11 -12.23 -1.51
CA GLY A 171 -7.21 -11.44 -2.08
C GLY A 171 -8.32 -12.28 -2.67
N ALA A 172 -9.52 -11.69 -2.78
CA ALA A 172 -10.73 -12.39 -3.22
C ALA A 172 -10.65 -12.94 -4.65
N GLY A 173 -9.79 -12.39 -5.51
CA GLY A 173 -9.56 -12.86 -6.88
C GLY A 173 -8.35 -13.79 -7.05
N CYS A 174 -7.84 -14.40 -5.97
CA CYS A 174 -6.83 -15.44 -6.02
C CYS A 174 -7.46 -16.80 -6.40
N LEU A 175 -6.77 -17.57 -7.25
CA LEU A 175 -7.17 -18.93 -7.62
C LEU A 175 -7.07 -19.90 -6.44
N VAL A 176 -6.09 -19.68 -5.55
CA VAL A 176 -5.86 -20.55 -4.39
C VAL A 176 -5.77 -19.69 -3.12
N ARG A 177 -6.61 -20.02 -2.15
CA ARG A 177 -6.66 -19.36 -0.84
C ARG A 177 -5.95 -20.20 0.22
N SER A 178 -4.64 -20.15 0.24
CA SER A 178 -3.84 -20.78 1.30
C SER A 178 -2.70 -19.83 1.71
N PRO A 179 -2.20 -19.91 2.96
CA PRO A 179 -1.10 -19.08 3.41
C PRO A 179 0.12 -19.27 2.51
N ARG A 180 0.48 -18.24 1.70
CA ARG A 180 1.53 -18.31 0.70
C ARG A 180 2.68 -17.33 0.96
N ASN A 181 2.74 -16.74 2.15
CA ASN A 181 3.76 -15.75 2.49
C ASN A 181 5.18 -16.28 2.23
N ARG A 182 5.45 -17.56 2.54
CA ARG A 182 6.74 -18.19 2.27
C ARG A 182 7.07 -18.30 0.78
N MET A 183 6.05 -18.51 -0.07
CA MET A 183 6.26 -18.56 -1.53
C MET A 183 6.60 -17.17 -2.07
N VAL A 184 5.92 -16.13 -1.59
CA VAL A 184 6.21 -14.74 -1.96
C VAL A 184 7.61 -14.34 -1.52
N GLU A 185 8.01 -14.69 -0.30
CA GLU A 185 9.37 -14.46 0.20
C GLU A 185 10.42 -15.24 -0.60
N GLY A 186 10.11 -16.48 -0.96
CA GLY A 186 10.98 -17.30 -1.83
C GLY A 186 11.16 -16.67 -3.19
N HIS A 187 10.08 -16.21 -3.81
CA HIS A 187 10.13 -15.50 -5.09
C HIS A 187 10.88 -14.16 -4.99
N ALA A 188 10.71 -13.42 -3.90
CA ALA A 188 11.44 -12.18 -3.67
C ALA A 188 12.95 -12.40 -3.53
N LYS A 189 13.37 -13.51 -2.91
CA LYS A 189 14.80 -13.89 -2.80
C LYS A 189 15.45 -14.22 -4.14
N GLN A 190 14.66 -14.58 -5.14
CA GLN A 190 15.15 -14.85 -6.51
C GLN A 190 15.37 -13.57 -7.32
N ALA A 191 15.00 -12.40 -6.81
CA ALA A 191 15.31 -11.13 -7.47
C ALA A 191 16.84 -10.94 -7.55
N SER A 192 17.30 -10.23 -8.58
CA SER A 192 18.72 -10.02 -8.91
C SER A 192 19.51 -9.17 -7.90
N GLY A 193 19.00 -8.93 -6.71
CA GLY A 193 19.62 -8.06 -5.71
C GLY A 193 19.50 -6.57 -6.04
N ARG A 194 18.71 -6.21 -7.03
CA ARG A 194 18.45 -4.84 -7.43
C ARG A 194 17.89 -4.01 -6.28
N SER A 195 18.46 -2.84 -6.03
CA SER A 195 17.92 -1.88 -5.06
C SER A 195 16.55 -1.35 -5.49
N ILE A 196 15.83 -0.69 -4.58
CA ILE A 196 14.59 0.01 -4.97
C ILE A 196 14.92 1.13 -5.96
N THR A 197 15.98 1.89 -5.70
CA THR A 197 16.44 2.98 -6.57
C THR A 197 16.74 2.47 -7.98
N ASP A 198 17.46 1.36 -8.13
CA ASP A 198 17.77 0.77 -9.43
C ASP A 198 16.51 0.26 -10.14
N ALA A 199 15.59 -0.35 -9.39
CA ALA A 199 14.35 -0.88 -9.95
C ALA A 199 13.42 0.22 -10.49
N VAL A 200 13.52 1.45 -9.98
CA VAL A 200 12.74 2.61 -10.44
C VAL A 200 13.52 3.56 -11.33
N ALA A 201 14.82 3.30 -11.55
CA ALA A 201 15.66 4.15 -12.40
C ALA A 201 15.09 4.25 -13.84
N GLY A 202 15.08 5.46 -14.38
CA GLY A 202 14.48 5.75 -15.69
C GLY A 202 12.95 5.65 -15.75
N ARG A 203 12.29 5.45 -14.62
CA ARG A 203 10.85 5.55 -14.45
C ARG A 203 10.57 6.84 -13.70
N GLU A 204 10.47 7.96 -14.44
CA GLU A 204 10.10 9.24 -13.83
C GLU A 204 8.74 9.10 -13.17
N LEU A 205 8.72 9.33 -11.86
CA LEU A 205 7.47 9.30 -11.10
C LEU A 205 6.71 10.59 -11.37
N VAL A 206 5.44 10.48 -11.72
CA VAL A 206 4.56 11.66 -11.89
C VAL A 206 4.62 12.50 -10.61
N PRO A 207 4.97 13.79 -10.68
CA PRO A 207 5.01 14.66 -9.51
C PRO A 207 3.65 14.66 -8.79
N GLN A 208 3.67 14.64 -7.45
CA GLN A 208 2.43 14.65 -6.64
C GLN A 208 1.53 15.87 -6.94
N ASP A 209 2.12 16.97 -7.37
CA ASP A 209 1.40 18.20 -7.73
C ASP A 209 0.50 18.04 -8.97
N SER A 210 0.79 17.08 -9.86
CA SER A 210 -0.06 16.80 -11.03
C SER A 210 -1.40 16.14 -10.69
N LEU A 211 -1.60 15.69 -9.46
CA LEU A 211 -2.83 15.05 -8.99
C LEU A 211 -3.86 16.02 -8.38
N GLY A 212 -3.65 17.34 -8.54
CA GLY A 212 -4.67 18.35 -8.29
C GLY A 212 -5.03 18.65 -6.83
N GLU A 213 -4.37 18.05 -5.86
CA GLU A 213 -4.61 18.32 -4.44
C GLU A 213 -3.37 18.93 -3.77
N LYS A 214 -3.51 20.14 -3.22
CA LYS A 214 -2.45 20.81 -2.46
C LYS A 214 -2.06 19.99 -1.23
N VAL A 215 -0.76 19.73 -1.08
CA VAL A 215 -0.21 19.10 0.12
C VAL A 215 -0.44 20.04 1.32
N VAL A 216 -1.31 19.65 2.25
CA VAL A 216 -1.39 20.32 3.54
C VAL A 216 -0.29 19.73 4.43
N PRO A 217 0.62 20.54 4.98
CA PRO A 217 1.64 20.03 5.90
C PRO A 217 0.97 19.35 7.10
N VAL A 218 1.47 18.18 7.46
CA VAL A 218 1.04 17.49 8.68
C VAL A 218 1.37 18.38 9.86
N PRO A 219 0.41 18.74 10.74
CA PRO A 219 0.70 19.50 11.95
C PRO A 219 1.71 18.71 12.79
N LYS A 220 2.78 19.38 13.22
CA LYS A 220 3.72 18.78 14.19
C LYS A 220 2.92 18.38 15.44
N PRO A 221 3.20 17.20 16.04
CA PRO A 221 2.56 16.82 17.29
C PRO A 221 2.76 17.93 18.33
N GLN A 222 1.68 18.45 18.85
CA GLN A 222 1.78 19.39 19.97
C GLN A 222 2.36 18.63 21.16
N PRO A 223 3.32 19.21 21.91
CA PRO A 223 3.79 18.61 23.15
C PRO A 223 2.60 18.43 24.10
N LYS A 224 2.49 17.24 24.68
CA LYS A 224 1.48 16.96 25.70
C LYS A 224 1.62 18.00 26.79
N ALA A 225 0.55 18.76 27.07
CA ALA A 225 0.48 19.59 28.26
C ALA A 225 0.68 18.69 29.48
N GLU A 226 1.75 18.92 30.22
CA GLU A 226 1.97 18.28 31.53
C GLU A 226 0.75 18.50 32.40
N ALA A 227 0.16 17.38 32.83
CA ALA A 227 -0.93 17.42 33.80
C ALA A 227 -0.40 18.06 35.08
N ALA A 228 -0.75 19.31 35.31
CA ALA A 228 -0.48 20.00 36.56
C ALA A 228 -1.13 19.21 37.71
N ALA A 229 -0.32 18.60 38.54
CA ALA A 229 -0.72 17.94 39.74
C ALA A 229 -1.34 19.02 40.69
N LYS A 230 -2.66 19.01 40.86
CA LYS A 230 -3.30 19.74 41.95
C LYS A 230 -3.04 18.97 43.23
N THR A 231 -2.07 19.46 43.98
CA THR A 231 -1.96 19.22 45.44
C THR A 231 -2.93 20.16 46.14
N GLU A 232 -4.11 19.67 46.43
CA GLU A 232 -4.95 20.32 47.45
C GLU A 232 -4.52 19.85 48.81
N GLY A 233 -3.89 20.78 49.53
CA GLY A 233 -3.54 20.61 50.91
C GLY A 233 -4.77 20.60 51.81
N THR A 234 -4.89 19.57 52.62
CA THR A 234 -5.83 19.45 53.72
C THR A 234 -5.37 20.42 54.85
N ALA A 235 -6.07 21.50 55.05
CA ALA A 235 -5.91 22.32 56.25
C ALA A 235 -6.91 21.83 57.30
N GLN A 236 -6.38 21.31 58.38
CA GLN A 236 -7.05 21.07 59.65
C GLN A 236 -7.50 22.41 60.28
N LYS A 237 -8.72 22.45 60.84
CA LYS A 237 -9.03 23.26 62.01
C LYS A 237 -10.08 22.54 62.83
N ALA A 238 -9.67 22.31 64.07
CA ALA A 238 -10.30 22.38 65.39
C ALA A 238 -11.79 22.03 65.51
#